data_a382d784053799b44a7ab7f915bb1ce6
#
_entry.id   a382d784053799b44a7ab7f915bb1ce6
#
_cell.length_a   1.000
_cell.length_b   1.000
_cell.length_c   1.000
_cell.angle_alpha   90.00
_cell.angle_beta   90.00
_cell.angle_gamma   90.00
#
_symmetry.space_group_name_H-M   'P 1'
#
loop_
_entity.id
_entity.type
_entity.pdbx_description
1 polymer ?
#
loop_
_entity_poly.entity_id
_entity_poly.type
_entity_poly.pdbx_seq_one_letter_code
_entity_poly.pdbx_strand_id
1 'polypeptide(L)'
;MRDEPLEITIGDTTIAATLISPRARVPAVLCVHGWGGSQDQYRARARAIAALGCTCMTFDLRGHAATGSARDRVTRADNLADTLAAYDVLASQPQVDPRAIAVIGSSYGAYLGTILTEQRPVRWLGLRAPALYEDSDWDQPKAELAKHQDLRAYRHRALDADANRALRACHAFTGDILIVESEHDDIVPHAAIANYLDAARPARSITYRMLSGVDHGLSTPDAQQAYTDVLLAWLREMLPAPAPPA
;
A
#
# COMPACT_ATOMS: atom_id res chain seq x y z
N MET A 1 -13.06 -19.88 -2.11
CA MET A 1 -12.50 -18.67 -1.54
C MET A 1 -13.37 -18.28 -0.36
N ARG A 2 -12.80 -17.94 0.77
CA ARG A 2 -13.52 -17.60 1.99
C ARG A 2 -13.11 -16.21 2.45
N ASP A 3 -14.08 -15.36 2.78
CA ASP A 3 -13.86 -14.08 3.46
C ASP A 3 -13.95 -14.34 4.96
N GLU A 4 -12.88 -14.06 5.69
CA GLU A 4 -12.77 -14.25 7.13
C GLU A 4 -12.51 -12.89 7.79
N PRO A 5 -13.46 -12.37 8.60
CA PRO A 5 -13.21 -11.15 9.36
C PRO A 5 -12.20 -11.43 10.46
N LEU A 6 -11.28 -10.48 10.65
CA LEU A 6 -10.26 -10.52 11.69
C LEU A 6 -10.25 -9.21 12.47
N GLU A 7 -9.76 -9.27 13.69
CA GLU A 7 -9.45 -8.12 14.51
C GLU A 7 -7.94 -8.09 14.77
N ILE A 8 -7.32 -6.92 14.59
CA ILE A 8 -5.90 -6.70 14.86
C ILE A 8 -5.78 -5.77 16.05
N THR A 9 -5.24 -6.27 17.16
CA THR A 9 -5.04 -5.48 18.37
C THR A 9 -3.65 -4.85 18.38
N ILE A 10 -3.58 -3.54 18.64
CA ILE A 10 -2.36 -2.73 18.68
C ILE A 10 -2.43 -1.88 19.94
N GLY A 11 -1.72 -2.30 21.00
CA GLY A 11 -1.91 -1.71 22.32
C GLY A 11 -3.36 -1.84 22.76
N ASP A 12 -4.00 -0.73 23.11
CA ASP A 12 -5.42 -0.68 23.54
C ASP A 12 -6.40 -0.46 22.36
N THR A 13 -5.92 -0.48 21.13
CA THR A 13 -6.75 -0.22 19.94
C THR A 13 -6.92 -1.49 19.12
N THR A 14 -8.16 -1.72 18.66
CA THR A 14 -8.49 -2.79 17.73
C THR A 14 -8.91 -2.22 16.39
N ILE A 15 -8.34 -2.75 15.32
CA ILE A 15 -8.68 -2.41 13.94
C ILE A 15 -9.29 -3.62 13.23
N ALA A 16 -10.25 -3.35 12.32
CA ALA A 16 -10.89 -4.38 11.54
C ALA A 16 -10.06 -4.75 10.32
N ALA A 17 -9.96 -6.05 10.04
CA ALA A 17 -9.32 -6.61 8.85
C ALA A 17 -10.22 -7.66 8.20
N THR A 18 -9.97 -7.97 6.94
CA THR A 18 -10.59 -9.09 6.24
C THR A 18 -9.51 -9.90 5.54
N LEU A 19 -9.45 -11.19 5.86
CA LEU A 19 -8.60 -12.16 5.20
C LEU A 19 -9.41 -12.90 4.12
N ILE A 20 -8.88 -12.94 2.90
CA ILE A 20 -9.49 -13.61 1.76
C ILE A 20 -8.50 -14.64 1.25
N SER A 21 -8.78 -15.94 1.39
CA SER A 21 -7.75 -16.96 1.22
C SER A 21 -8.25 -18.22 0.50
N PRO A 22 -7.40 -18.87 -0.32
CA PRO A 22 -7.52 -20.28 -0.69
C PRO A 22 -7.09 -21.17 0.48
N ARG A 23 -7.24 -22.49 0.35
CA ARG A 23 -6.93 -23.44 1.44
C ARG A 23 -5.47 -23.93 1.50
N ALA A 24 -4.62 -23.60 0.51
CA ALA A 24 -3.23 -24.05 0.43
C ALA A 24 -2.27 -22.96 0.93
N ARG A 25 -1.04 -23.35 1.27
CA ARG A 25 0.04 -22.39 1.60
C ARG A 25 0.50 -21.69 0.32
N VAL A 26 0.27 -20.40 0.24
CA VAL A 26 0.39 -19.60 -0.99
C VAL A 26 1.02 -18.24 -0.69
N PRO A 27 1.46 -17.51 -1.73
CA PRO A 27 1.83 -16.10 -1.60
C PRO A 27 0.71 -15.26 -0.98
N ALA A 28 1.07 -14.15 -0.36
CA ALA A 28 0.09 -13.26 0.25
C ALA A 28 0.22 -11.82 -0.24
N VAL A 29 -0.87 -11.07 -0.16
CA VAL A 29 -0.96 -9.66 -0.53
C VAL A 29 -1.62 -8.88 0.59
N LEU A 30 -0.91 -7.90 1.13
CA LEU A 30 -1.43 -6.89 2.05
C LEU A 30 -1.85 -5.65 1.26
N CYS A 31 -3.10 -5.23 1.38
CA CYS A 31 -3.62 -4.01 0.76
C CYS A 31 -3.73 -2.88 1.80
N VAL A 32 -3.09 -1.73 1.52
CA VAL A 32 -3.06 -0.57 2.41
C VAL A 32 -3.77 0.61 1.74
N HIS A 33 -4.91 1.04 2.28
CA HIS A 33 -5.70 2.12 1.72
C HIS A 33 -5.08 3.51 1.94
N GLY A 34 -5.49 4.50 1.13
CA GLY A 34 -5.07 5.89 1.26
C GLY A 34 -5.76 6.63 2.41
N TRP A 35 -5.28 7.85 2.72
CA TRP A 35 -5.92 8.71 3.72
C TRP A 35 -7.37 9.06 3.30
N GLY A 36 -8.30 8.84 4.20
CA GLY A 36 -9.73 9.02 3.93
C GLY A 36 -10.40 7.80 3.27
N GLY A 37 -9.65 6.74 3.00
CA GLY A 37 -10.18 5.49 2.47
C GLY A 37 -10.64 4.52 3.56
N SER A 38 -10.95 3.29 3.12
CA SER A 38 -11.25 2.16 3.99
C SER A 38 -10.93 0.84 3.28
N GLN A 39 -10.91 -0.25 4.03
CA GLN A 39 -10.74 -1.59 3.46
C GLN A 39 -11.83 -1.95 2.44
N ASP A 40 -13.03 -1.41 2.56
CA ASP A 40 -14.15 -1.72 1.66
C ASP A 40 -13.84 -1.35 0.20
N GLN A 41 -13.09 -0.27 -0.02
CA GLN A 41 -12.65 0.14 -1.36
C GLN A 41 -11.72 -0.89 -2.02
N TYR A 42 -11.11 -1.77 -1.22
CA TYR A 42 -10.18 -2.79 -1.70
C TYR A 42 -10.78 -4.19 -1.80
N ARG A 43 -11.94 -4.46 -1.16
CA ARG A 43 -12.50 -5.83 -1.05
C ARG A 43 -12.76 -6.48 -2.42
N ALA A 44 -13.31 -5.74 -3.38
CA ALA A 44 -13.53 -6.28 -4.73
C ALA A 44 -12.20 -6.65 -5.42
N ARG A 45 -11.21 -5.74 -5.34
CA ARG A 45 -9.86 -5.95 -5.88
C ARG A 45 -9.13 -7.08 -5.16
N ALA A 46 -9.25 -7.15 -3.84
CA ALA A 46 -8.66 -8.23 -3.03
C ALA A 46 -9.21 -9.61 -3.41
N ARG A 47 -10.52 -9.71 -3.71
CA ARG A 47 -11.10 -10.96 -4.25
C ARG A 47 -10.54 -11.31 -5.62
N ALA A 48 -10.36 -10.33 -6.50
CA ALA A 48 -9.75 -10.56 -7.81
C ALA A 48 -8.28 -11.00 -7.70
N ILE A 49 -7.51 -10.42 -6.77
CA ILE A 49 -6.14 -10.84 -6.45
C ILE A 49 -6.14 -12.27 -5.87
N ALA A 50 -7.02 -12.56 -4.92
CA ALA A 50 -7.12 -13.89 -4.32
C ALA A 50 -7.49 -14.98 -5.35
N ALA A 51 -8.22 -14.62 -6.41
CA ALA A 51 -8.50 -15.52 -7.53
C ALA A 51 -7.25 -15.94 -8.33
N LEU A 52 -6.12 -15.21 -8.19
CA LEU A 52 -4.81 -15.60 -8.72
C LEU A 52 -4.13 -16.70 -7.89
N GLY A 53 -4.76 -17.17 -6.81
CA GLY A 53 -4.21 -18.20 -5.93
C GLY A 53 -3.43 -17.66 -4.73
N CYS A 54 -3.64 -16.39 -4.35
CA CYS A 54 -3.00 -15.75 -3.19
C CYS A 54 -3.94 -15.69 -1.99
N THR A 55 -3.37 -15.55 -0.79
CA THR A 55 -4.07 -15.01 0.37
C THR A 55 -4.03 -13.49 0.29
N CYS A 56 -5.16 -12.80 0.45
CA CYS A 56 -5.21 -11.35 0.42
C CYS A 56 -5.83 -10.81 1.71
N MET A 57 -5.21 -9.78 2.28
CA MET A 57 -5.73 -9.08 3.46
C MET A 57 -5.93 -7.60 3.15
N THR A 58 -7.07 -7.09 3.57
CA THR A 58 -7.38 -5.65 3.65
C THR A 58 -7.65 -5.30 5.11
N PHE A 59 -7.37 -4.07 5.51
CA PHE A 59 -7.59 -3.60 6.89
C PHE A 59 -7.87 -2.10 6.90
N ASP A 60 -8.43 -1.60 7.99
CA ASP A 60 -8.63 -0.17 8.20
C ASP A 60 -7.52 0.41 9.07
N LEU A 61 -6.87 1.48 8.60
CA LEU A 61 -5.96 2.27 9.42
C LEU A 61 -6.75 2.96 10.55
N ARG A 62 -6.13 3.13 11.74
CA ARG A 62 -6.71 3.97 12.79
C ARG A 62 -7.09 5.34 12.27
N GLY A 63 -8.15 5.92 12.80
CA GLY A 63 -8.72 7.17 12.31
C GLY A 63 -9.60 7.02 11.07
N HIS A 64 -9.91 5.78 10.65
CA HIS A 64 -10.76 5.47 9.50
C HIS A 64 -11.85 4.46 9.88
N ALA A 65 -12.91 4.37 9.07
CA ALA A 65 -14.02 3.45 9.26
C ALA A 65 -14.54 3.44 10.72
N ALA A 66 -14.56 2.28 11.38
CA ALA A 66 -15.07 2.12 12.75
C ALA A 66 -14.29 2.97 13.78
N THR A 67 -13.04 3.34 13.50
CA THR A 67 -12.20 4.19 14.38
C THR A 67 -12.14 5.65 13.93
N GLY A 68 -13.06 6.08 13.05
CA GLY A 68 -13.09 7.40 12.43
C GLY A 68 -13.11 8.58 13.43
N SER A 69 -13.66 8.38 14.64
CA SER A 69 -13.64 9.38 15.71
C SER A 69 -12.24 9.74 16.22
N ALA A 70 -11.22 8.92 15.92
CA ALA A 70 -9.82 9.20 16.27
C ALA A 70 -9.06 9.94 15.16
N ARG A 71 -9.68 10.26 14.02
CA ARG A 71 -9.02 10.82 12.81
C ARG A 71 -8.17 12.06 13.07
N ASP A 72 -8.63 12.93 13.94
CA ASP A 72 -7.94 14.19 14.25
C ASP A 72 -6.77 14.04 15.22
N ARG A 73 -6.55 12.80 15.71
CA ARG A 73 -5.49 12.50 16.68
C ARG A 73 -4.46 11.50 16.19
N VAL A 74 -4.80 10.70 15.17
CA VAL A 74 -3.88 9.67 14.68
C VAL A 74 -2.69 10.28 13.96
N THR A 75 -1.52 9.77 14.26
CA THR A 75 -0.24 10.18 13.72
C THR A 75 0.20 9.27 12.57
N ARG A 76 1.27 9.66 11.85
CA ARG A 76 1.92 8.77 10.89
C ARG A 76 2.58 7.57 11.59
N ALA A 77 3.10 7.77 12.79
CA ALA A 77 3.68 6.70 13.60
C ALA A 77 2.62 5.64 13.96
N ASP A 78 1.42 6.10 14.36
CA ASP A 78 0.30 5.20 14.63
C ASP A 78 -0.10 4.37 13.40
N ASN A 79 -0.27 5.01 12.26
CA ASN A 79 -0.69 4.30 11.04
C ASN A 79 0.43 3.40 10.46
N LEU A 80 1.70 3.73 10.69
CA LEU A 80 2.79 2.79 10.39
C LEU A 80 2.74 1.57 11.30
N ALA A 81 2.47 1.76 12.60
CA ALA A 81 2.29 0.64 13.54
C ALA A 81 1.10 -0.25 13.14
N ASP A 82 -0.01 0.33 12.65
CA ASP A 82 -1.16 -0.42 12.11
C ASP A 82 -0.74 -1.27 10.91
N THR A 83 0.03 -0.69 10.00
CA THR A 83 0.49 -1.37 8.77
C THR A 83 1.45 -2.52 9.10
N LEU A 84 2.36 -2.31 10.06
CA LEU A 84 3.26 -3.35 10.56
C LEU A 84 2.50 -4.49 11.25
N ALA A 85 1.53 -4.17 12.11
CA ALA A 85 0.72 -5.17 12.80
C ALA A 85 -0.14 -5.98 11.82
N ALA A 86 -0.74 -5.34 10.81
CA ALA A 86 -1.47 -6.03 9.76
C ALA A 86 -0.58 -6.97 8.95
N TYR A 87 0.65 -6.54 8.63
CA TYR A 87 1.64 -7.40 7.99
C TYR A 87 1.96 -8.62 8.86
N ASP A 88 2.23 -8.43 10.15
CA ASP A 88 2.59 -9.51 11.07
C ASP A 88 1.45 -10.53 11.21
N VAL A 89 0.21 -10.06 11.32
CA VAL A 89 -0.97 -10.93 11.34
C VAL A 89 -1.08 -11.72 10.04
N LEU A 90 -0.89 -11.10 8.87
CA LEU A 90 -0.92 -11.79 7.58
C LEU A 90 0.21 -12.83 7.48
N ALA A 91 1.43 -12.46 7.84
CA ALA A 91 2.61 -13.33 7.76
C ALA A 91 2.52 -14.55 8.70
N SER A 92 1.79 -14.44 9.81
CA SER A 92 1.59 -15.51 10.78
C SER A 92 0.52 -16.53 10.38
N GLN A 93 -0.27 -16.26 9.33
CA GLN A 93 -1.33 -17.16 8.92
C GLN A 93 -0.76 -18.48 8.37
N PRO A 94 -1.28 -19.66 8.80
CA PRO A 94 -0.73 -20.97 8.39
C PRO A 94 -0.73 -21.21 6.88
N GLN A 95 -1.66 -20.57 6.15
CA GLN A 95 -1.78 -20.68 4.70
C GLN A 95 -0.87 -19.72 3.93
N VAL A 96 -0.10 -18.85 4.60
CA VAL A 96 0.78 -17.87 3.97
C VAL A 96 2.23 -18.37 3.90
N ASP A 97 2.89 -18.19 2.76
CA ASP A 97 4.35 -18.25 2.68
C ASP A 97 4.94 -16.87 3.05
N PRO A 98 5.58 -16.72 4.23
CA PRO A 98 6.09 -15.42 4.67
C PRO A 98 7.26 -14.89 3.82
N ARG A 99 7.82 -15.70 2.91
CA ARG A 99 8.86 -15.28 1.96
C ARG A 99 8.28 -14.76 0.65
N ALA A 100 6.95 -14.84 0.49
CA ALA A 100 6.24 -14.50 -0.74
C ALA A 100 5.09 -13.53 -0.43
N ILE A 101 5.40 -12.40 0.21
CA ILE A 101 4.42 -11.36 0.56
C ILE A 101 4.60 -10.15 -0.34
N ALA A 102 3.49 -9.70 -0.93
CA ALA A 102 3.35 -8.42 -1.59
C ALA A 102 2.71 -7.38 -0.67
N VAL A 103 3.13 -6.14 -0.78
CA VAL A 103 2.44 -4.98 -0.16
C VAL A 103 1.98 -4.07 -1.29
N ILE A 104 0.67 -3.81 -1.33
CA ILE A 104 0.03 -2.96 -2.33
C ILE A 104 -0.60 -1.77 -1.62
N GLY A 105 -0.06 -0.58 -1.86
CA GLY A 105 -0.55 0.65 -1.24
C GLY A 105 -1.06 1.67 -2.26
N SER A 106 -1.96 2.54 -1.81
CA SER A 106 -2.42 3.68 -2.59
C SER A 106 -2.21 4.98 -1.82
N SER A 107 -1.62 6.00 -2.48
CA SER A 107 -1.42 7.32 -1.90
C SER A 107 -0.68 7.26 -0.56
N TYR A 108 -1.32 7.65 0.53
CA TYR A 108 -0.80 7.51 1.89
C TYR A 108 -0.45 6.06 2.26
N GLY A 109 -1.28 5.10 1.85
CA GLY A 109 -1.00 3.68 2.07
C GLY A 109 0.23 3.18 1.29
N ALA A 110 0.51 3.75 0.12
CA ALA A 110 1.74 3.46 -0.64
C ALA A 110 2.98 4.03 0.08
N TYR A 111 2.89 5.24 0.64
CA TYR A 111 3.93 5.82 1.48
C TYR A 111 4.24 4.94 2.71
N LEU A 112 3.22 4.51 3.45
CA LEU A 112 3.39 3.63 4.62
C LEU A 112 3.91 2.24 4.21
N GLY A 113 3.37 1.66 3.13
CA GLY A 113 3.80 0.37 2.61
C GLY A 113 5.26 0.36 2.14
N THR A 114 5.75 1.48 1.62
CA THR A 114 7.17 1.63 1.29
C THR A 114 8.03 1.64 2.55
N ILE A 115 7.66 2.43 3.57
CA ILE A 115 8.42 2.49 4.83
C ILE A 115 8.38 1.15 5.60
N LEU A 116 7.30 0.38 5.50
CA LEU A 116 7.21 -0.96 6.08
C LEU A 116 8.37 -1.86 5.61
N THR A 117 8.85 -1.70 4.38
CA THR A 117 9.95 -2.52 3.84
C THR A 117 11.28 -2.38 4.59
N GLU A 118 11.47 -1.30 5.37
CA GLU A 118 12.62 -1.15 6.27
C GLU A 118 12.63 -2.19 7.42
N GLN A 119 11.45 -2.71 7.78
CA GLN A 119 11.25 -3.48 9.00
C GLN A 119 10.71 -4.88 8.76
N ARG A 120 10.17 -5.14 7.56
CA ARG A 120 9.55 -6.43 7.22
C ARG A 120 9.99 -6.90 5.84
N PRO A 121 10.21 -8.21 5.66
CA PRO A 121 10.56 -8.76 4.35
C PRO A 121 9.37 -8.67 3.39
N VAL A 122 9.52 -7.87 2.35
CA VAL A 122 8.54 -7.73 1.26
C VAL A 122 9.20 -8.19 -0.03
N ARG A 123 8.52 -9.03 -0.79
CA ARG A 123 9.03 -9.53 -2.07
C ARG A 123 8.59 -8.66 -3.24
N TRP A 124 7.36 -8.17 -3.20
CA TRP A 124 6.74 -7.37 -4.25
C TRP A 124 6.09 -6.13 -3.66
N LEU A 125 6.36 -4.97 -4.23
CA LEU A 125 5.86 -3.69 -3.74
C LEU A 125 5.08 -2.98 -4.85
N GLY A 126 3.76 -2.82 -4.66
CA GLY A 126 2.90 -2.10 -5.59
C GLY A 126 2.48 -0.74 -5.02
N LEU A 127 2.85 0.32 -5.72
CA LEU A 127 2.66 1.70 -5.29
C LEU A 127 1.75 2.43 -6.30
N ARG A 128 0.53 2.76 -5.90
CA ARG A 128 -0.35 3.60 -6.71
C ARG A 128 -0.36 5.02 -6.18
N ALA A 129 0.02 5.97 -7.02
CA ALA A 129 0.11 7.39 -6.68
C ALA A 129 0.77 7.62 -5.30
N PRO A 130 1.99 7.10 -5.05
CA PRO A 130 2.61 7.14 -3.74
C PRO A 130 2.84 8.57 -3.28
N ALA A 131 2.25 8.94 -2.13
CA ALA A 131 2.39 10.26 -1.56
C ALA A 131 3.76 10.46 -0.89
N LEU A 132 4.18 11.74 -0.76
CA LEU A 132 5.36 12.12 0.01
C LEU A 132 4.96 13.12 1.09
N TYR A 133 5.68 13.04 2.22
CA TYR A 133 5.57 13.93 3.39
C TYR A 133 6.97 14.24 3.91
N GLU A 134 7.20 15.45 4.44
CA GLU A 134 8.46 15.74 5.11
C GLU A 134 8.68 14.77 6.28
N ASP A 135 9.95 14.47 6.59
CA ASP A 135 10.31 13.53 7.66
C ASP A 135 10.11 14.10 9.08
N SER A 136 9.81 15.40 9.21
CA SER A 136 9.41 16.02 10.46
C SER A 136 8.01 15.59 10.91
N ASP A 137 7.64 15.89 12.14
CA ASP A 137 6.27 15.83 12.66
C ASP A 137 5.62 14.44 12.63
N TRP A 138 6.40 13.38 12.87
CA TRP A 138 5.88 11.99 12.93
C TRP A 138 4.83 11.78 14.00
N ASP A 139 4.96 12.48 15.12
CA ASP A 139 4.08 12.40 16.28
C ASP A 139 2.95 13.43 16.24
N GLN A 140 2.87 14.24 15.18
CA GLN A 140 1.76 15.16 14.98
C GLN A 140 0.59 14.46 14.28
N PRO A 141 -0.66 14.85 14.63
CA PRO A 141 -1.83 14.31 13.95
C PRO A 141 -1.71 14.47 12.43
N LYS A 142 -1.96 13.37 11.71
CA LYS A 142 -1.88 13.36 10.24
C LYS A 142 -2.80 14.40 9.60
N ALA A 143 -3.97 14.66 10.21
CA ALA A 143 -4.91 15.67 9.74
C ALA A 143 -4.37 17.10 9.84
N GLU A 144 -3.42 17.35 10.74
CA GLU A 144 -2.84 18.68 10.99
C GLU A 144 -1.61 19.00 10.12
N LEU A 145 -1.01 17.98 9.46
CA LEU A 145 0.25 18.16 8.71
C LEU A 145 0.17 19.29 7.66
N ALA A 146 -0.96 19.43 6.96
CA ALA A 146 -1.14 20.48 5.97
C ALA A 146 -1.15 21.92 6.55
N LYS A 147 -1.26 22.06 7.89
CA LYS A 147 -1.14 23.34 8.57
C LYS A 147 0.32 23.74 8.85
N HIS A 148 1.24 22.78 8.85
CA HIS A 148 2.64 22.94 9.24
C HIS A 148 3.60 22.68 8.07
N GLN A 149 3.16 21.89 7.07
CA GLN A 149 3.94 21.52 5.90
C GLN A 149 3.22 21.99 4.64
N ASP A 150 3.92 22.68 3.73
CA ASP A 150 3.41 22.90 2.38
C ASP A 150 3.57 21.61 1.55
N LEU A 151 2.63 20.67 1.77
CA LEU A 151 2.66 19.37 1.11
C LEU A 151 2.59 19.48 -0.42
N ARG A 152 1.96 20.54 -0.95
CA ARG A 152 1.90 20.78 -2.39
C ARG A 152 3.27 21.14 -2.93
N ALA A 153 3.91 22.17 -2.36
CA ALA A 153 5.25 22.58 -2.77
C ALA A 153 6.25 21.44 -2.55
N TYR A 154 6.19 20.73 -1.41
CA TYR A 154 7.08 19.60 -1.13
C TYR A 154 7.02 18.50 -2.19
N ARG A 155 5.82 18.10 -2.61
CA ARG A 155 5.62 17.04 -3.61
C ARG A 155 6.05 17.44 -5.03
N HIS A 156 6.23 18.73 -5.32
CA HIS A 156 6.75 19.21 -6.60
C HIS A 156 8.29 19.30 -6.62
N ARG A 157 8.97 19.07 -5.50
CA ARG A 157 10.44 19.13 -5.42
C ARG A 157 11.06 17.87 -6.00
N ALA A 158 12.17 18.02 -6.71
CA ALA A 158 13.10 16.92 -6.93
C ALA A 158 13.81 16.62 -5.61
N LEU A 159 13.78 15.38 -5.17
CA LEU A 159 14.33 14.93 -3.91
C LEU A 159 15.26 13.74 -4.16
N ASP A 160 16.46 13.80 -3.57
CA ASP A 160 17.31 12.64 -3.51
C ASP A 160 16.75 11.56 -2.57
N ALA A 161 17.14 10.31 -2.79
CA ALA A 161 16.65 9.19 -1.97
C ALA A 161 16.90 9.42 -0.46
N ASP A 162 18.02 10.04 -0.09
CA ASP A 162 18.38 10.32 1.31
C ASP A 162 17.57 11.44 1.95
N ALA A 163 16.88 12.27 1.17
CA ALA A 163 16.15 13.42 1.66
C ALA A 163 14.80 13.06 2.31
N ASN A 164 14.32 11.81 2.13
CA ASN A 164 13.01 11.40 2.60
C ASN A 164 13.01 9.92 3.01
N ARG A 165 12.38 9.59 4.15
CA ARG A 165 12.35 8.22 4.68
C ARG A 165 11.73 7.22 3.72
N ALA A 166 10.62 7.57 3.07
CA ALA A 166 9.99 6.66 2.13
C ALA A 166 10.86 6.44 0.88
N LEU A 167 11.57 7.47 0.42
CA LEU A 167 12.51 7.33 -0.70
C LEU A 167 13.74 6.52 -0.31
N ARG A 168 14.28 6.67 0.91
CA ARG A 168 15.36 5.80 1.43
C ARG A 168 14.92 4.35 1.49
N ALA A 169 13.71 4.08 2.02
CA ALA A 169 13.14 2.73 2.05
C ALA A 169 12.95 2.15 0.64
N CYS A 170 12.48 2.96 -0.29
CA CYS A 170 12.36 2.58 -1.70
C CYS A 170 13.74 2.26 -2.32
N HIS A 171 14.75 3.05 -2.03
CA HIS A 171 16.13 2.84 -2.52
C HIS A 171 16.78 1.58 -1.95
N ALA A 172 16.46 1.26 -0.71
CA ALA A 172 16.96 0.03 -0.06
C ALA A 172 16.21 -1.24 -0.51
N PHE A 173 15.05 -1.09 -1.17
CA PHE A 173 14.23 -2.21 -1.59
C PHE A 173 14.80 -2.88 -2.84
N THR A 174 15.06 -4.19 -2.75
CA THR A 174 15.69 -4.99 -3.82
C THR A 174 14.73 -6.00 -4.49
N GLY A 175 13.44 -5.96 -4.16
CA GLY A 175 12.41 -6.80 -4.78
C GLY A 175 11.91 -6.22 -6.11
N ASP A 176 10.73 -6.68 -6.57
CA ASP A 176 10.08 -6.12 -7.76
C ASP A 176 9.09 -5.03 -7.36
N ILE A 177 9.08 -3.94 -8.11
CA ILE A 177 8.25 -2.76 -7.84
C ILE A 177 7.31 -2.50 -9.02
N LEU A 178 6.03 -2.23 -8.69
CA LEU A 178 5.06 -1.60 -9.58
C LEU A 178 4.80 -0.17 -9.09
N ILE A 179 4.95 0.82 -9.97
CA ILE A 179 4.55 2.20 -9.71
C ILE A 179 3.47 2.57 -10.72
N VAL A 180 2.29 2.98 -10.22
CA VAL A 180 1.16 3.41 -11.05
C VAL A 180 0.85 4.86 -10.76
N GLU A 181 0.86 5.67 -11.80
CA GLU A 181 0.51 7.10 -11.79
C GLU A 181 -0.88 7.32 -12.35
N SER A 182 -1.60 8.30 -11.84
CA SER A 182 -2.83 8.83 -12.44
C SER A 182 -2.51 10.13 -13.18
N GLU A 183 -2.86 10.23 -14.49
CA GLU A 183 -2.49 11.38 -15.31
C GLU A 183 -3.06 12.71 -14.80
N HIS A 184 -4.28 12.71 -14.28
CA HIS A 184 -4.96 13.89 -13.76
C HIS A 184 -4.95 13.91 -12.21
N ASP A 185 -3.77 13.76 -11.61
CA ASP A 185 -3.61 13.71 -10.16
C ASP A 185 -3.21 15.09 -9.58
N ASP A 186 -4.18 15.80 -9.01
CA ASP A 186 -3.97 17.11 -8.36
C ASP A 186 -3.37 17.00 -6.94
N ILE A 187 -3.24 15.78 -6.39
CA ILE A 187 -2.78 15.53 -5.02
C ILE A 187 -1.34 15.03 -5.00
N VAL A 188 -1.02 14.08 -5.87
CA VAL A 188 0.33 13.51 -6.01
C VAL A 188 0.83 13.78 -7.42
N PRO A 189 1.57 14.89 -7.63
CA PRO A 189 2.04 15.28 -8.95
C PRO A 189 3.11 14.33 -9.48
N HIS A 190 3.33 14.36 -10.81
CA HIS A 190 4.37 13.58 -11.48
C HIS A 190 5.75 13.69 -10.81
N ALA A 191 6.13 14.86 -10.28
CA ALA A 191 7.41 15.03 -9.60
C ALA A 191 7.57 14.09 -8.39
N ALA A 192 6.50 13.83 -7.63
CA ALA A 192 6.55 12.85 -6.55
C ALA A 192 6.73 11.42 -7.08
N ILE A 193 6.08 11.09 -8.19
CA ILE A 193 6.24 9.78 -8.86
C ILE A 193 7.68 9.63 -9.38
N ALA A 194 8.23 10.68 -10.01
CA ALA A 194 9.60 10.70 -10.50
C ALA A 194 10.62 10.43 -9.37
N ASN A 195 10.43 11.03 -8.19
CA ASN A 195 11.27 10.76 -7.03
C ASN A 195 11.24 9.27 -6.62
N TYR A 196 10.07 8.63 -6.64
CA TYR A 196 9.97 7.19 -6.35
C TYR A 196 10.62 6.34 -7.46
N LEU A 197 10.47 6.71 -8.73
CA LEU A 197 11.11 6.01 -9.85
C LEU A 197 12.63 6.09 -9.76
N ASP A 198 13.19 7.26 -9.43
CA ASP A 198 14.62 7.45 -9.23
C ASP A 198 15.12 6.67 -8.01
N ALA A 199 14.42 6.71 -6.90
CA ALA A 199 14.73 5.92 -5.70
C ALA A 199 14.66 4.41 -5.94
N ALA A 200 13.74 3.95 -6.78
CA ALA A 200 13.54 2.53 -7.07
C ALA A 200 14.63 1.88 -7.95
N ARG A 201 15.60 2.63 -8.49
CA ARG A 201 16.63 2.10 -9.42
C ARG A 201 17.38 0.85 -8.93
N PRO A 202 17.64 0.63 -7.62
CA PRO A 202 18.25 -0.60 -7.14
C PRO A 202 17.33 -1.82 -7.09
N ALA A 203 16.02 -1.65 -7.32
CA ALA A 203 15.07 -2.75 -7.34
C ALA A 203 15.41 -3.78 -8.43
N ARG A 204 15.04 -5.05 -8.20
CA ARG A 204 15.24 -6.12 -9.18
C ARG A 204 14.53 -5.86 -10.50
N SER A 205 13.32 -5.33 -10.44
CA SER A 205 12.58 -4.85 -11.60
C SER A 205 11.67 -3.68 -11.23
N ILE A 206 11.45 -2.79 -12.19
CA ILE A 206 10.52 -1.66 -12.08
C ILE A 206 9.52 -1.76 -13.21
N THR A 207 8.24 -1.84 -12.85
CA THR A 207 7.13 -1.67 -13.78
C THR A 207 6.48 -0.33 -13.52
N TYR A 208 6.51 0.57 -14.50
CA TYR A 208 5.80 1.85 -14.41
C TYR A 208 4.63 1.88 -15.37
N ARG A 209 3.50 2.38 -14.92
CA ARG A 209 2.28 2.59 -15.74
C ARG A 209 1.63 3.91 -15.37
N MET A 210 1.26 4.68 -16.38
CA MET A 210 0.39 5.85 -16.24
C MET A 210 -1.02 5.49 -16.71
N LEU A 211 -2.02 5.82 -15.91
CA LEU A 211 -3.43 5.65 -16.24
C LEU A 211 -3.94 6.97 -16.86
N SER A 212 -4.16 6.97 -18.17
CA SER A 212 -4.59 8.15 -18.88
C SER A 212 -6.02 8.56 -18.54
N GLY A 213 -6.24 9.86 -18.35
CA GLY A 213 -7.55 10.44 -18.01
C GLY A 213 -8.04 10.13 -16.60
N VAL A 214 -7.19 9.54 -15.75
CA VAL A 214 -7.57 9.07 -14.42
C VAL A 214 -7.14 10.06 -13.34
N ASP A 215 -8.04 10.34 -12.40
CA ASP A 215 -7.83 11.19 -11.23
C ASP A 215 -7.18 10.45 -10.04
N HIS A 216 -6.83 11.22 -8.98
CA HIS A 216 -6.28 10.65 -7.76
C HIS A 216 -7.22 9.65 -7.08
N GLY A 217 -8.51 9.89 -7.10
CA GLY A 217 -9.52 9.09 -6.39
C GLY A 217 -9.90 7.78 -7.07
N LEU A 218 -9.55 7.59 -8.36
CA LEU A 218 -10.17 6.57 -9.22
C LEU A 218 -11.68 6.71 -9.18
N SER A 219 -12.19 7.91 -9.44
CA SER A 219 -13.58 8.29 -9.17
C SER A 219 -14.59 7.57 -10.06
N THR A 220 -14.16 7.02 -11.19
CA THR A 220 -15.04 6.30 -12.12
C THR A 220 -14.84 4.78 -12.03
N PRO A 221 -15.87 3.97 -12.31
CA PRO A 221 -15.72 2.52 -12.41
C PRO A 221 -14.64 2.08 -13.41
N ASP A 222 -14.53 2.77 -14.53
CA ASP A 222 -13.52 2.47 -15.57
C ASP A 222 -12.09 2.72 -15.05
N ALA A 223 -11.87 3.81 -14.30
CA ALA A 223 -10.58 4.08 -13.66
C ALA A 223 -10.22 3.02 -12.63
N GLN A 224 -11.19 2.58 -11.82
CA GLN A 224 -11.00 1.50 -10.86
C GLN A 224 -10.69 0.17 -11.54
N GLN A 225 -11.36 -0.13 -12.65
CA GLN A 225 -11.11 -1.34 -13.43
C GLN A 225 -9.73 -1.27 -14.10
N ALA A 226 -9.36 -0.15 -14.73
CA ALA A 226 -8.05 0.03 -15.37
C ALA A 226 -6.90 -0.19 -14.38
N TYR A 227 -6.99 0.38 -13.17
CA TYR A 227 -6.01 0.11 -12.12
C TYR A 227 -5.99 -1.36 -11.70
N THR A 228 -7.16 -1.97 -11.56
CA THR A 228 -7.27 -3.38 -11.18
C THR A 228 -6.62 -4.28 -12.24
N ASP A 229 -6.84 -4.00 -13.52
CA ASP A 229 -6.27 -4.77 -14.62
C ASP A 229 -4.74 -4.67 -14.66
N VAL A 230 -4.19 -3.46 -14.49
CA VAL A 230 -2.73 -3.24 -14.39
C VAL A 230 -2.14 -4.05 -13.22
N LEU A 231 -2.78 -3.97 -12.05
CA LEU A 231 -2.31 -4.67 -10.86
C LEU A 231 -2.38 -6.20 -11.03
N LEU A 232 -3.47 -6.73 -11.56
CA LEU A 232 -3.63 -8.16 -11.78
C LEU A 232 -2.67 -8.68 -12.86
N ALA A 233 -2.42 -7.91 -13.93
CA ALA A 233 -1.44 -8.28 -14.95
C ALA A 233 -0.04 -8.39 -14.33
N TRP A 234 0.38 -7.38 -13.57
CA TRP A 234 1.68 -7.40 -12.88
C TRP A 234 1.79 -8.55 -11.86
N LEU A 235 0.75 -8.77 -11.05
CA LEU A 235 0.78 -9.87 -10.07
C LEU A 235 0.85 -11.25 -10.75
N ARG A 236 0.22 -11.45 -11.91
CA ARG A 236 0.35 -12.72 -12.68
C ARG A 236 1.77 -12.99 -13.13
N GLU A 237 2.53 -11.94 -13.46
CA GLU A 237 3.95 -12.07 -13.83
C GLU A 237 4.83 -12.37 -12.62
N MET A 238 4.50 -11.79 -11.45
CA MET A 238 5.31 -11.89 -10.24
C MET A 238 5.04 -13.17 -9.43
N LEU A 239 3.78 -13.57 -9.36
CA LEU A 239 3.38 -14.71 -8.53
C LEU A 239 3.76 -16.02 -9.21
N PRO A 240 4.28 -17.00 -8.45
CA PRO A 240 4.50 -18.35 -9.00
C PRO A 240 3.17 -18.92 -9.48
N ALA A 241 3.21 -19.66 -10.58
CA ALA A 241 2.03 -20.38 -11.05
C ALA A 241 1.45 -21.25 -9.92
N PRO A 242 0.12 -21.27 -9.74
CA PRO A 242 -0.50 -22.15 -8.76
C PRO A 242 -0.07 -23.60 -9.02
N ALA A 243 0.28 -24.32 -7.94
CA ALA A 243 0.60 -25.74 -8.07
C ALA A 243 -0.60 -26.49 -8.71
N PRO A 244 -0.37 -27.44 -9.60
CA PRO A 244 -1.46 -28.24 -10.17
C PRO A 244 -2.25 -28.90 -9.03
N PRO A 245 -3.57 -29.08 -9.17
CA PRO A 245 -4.37 -29.78 -8.17
C PRO A 245 -3.81 -31.20 -7.99
N ALA A 246 -3.68 -31.58 -6.72
CA ALA A 246 -3.25 -32.94 -6.34
C ALA A 246 -4.32 -33.98 -6.67
#